data_6989d2c5562eccfd70bf365d0f70974a
#
_entry.id   6989d2c5562eccfd70bf365d0f70974a
#
_cell.length_a   1.000
_cell.length_b   1.000
_cell.length_c   1.000
_cell.angle_alpha   90.00
_cell.angle_beta   90.00
_cell.angle_gamma   90.00
#
_symmetry.space_group_name_H-M   'P 1'
#
loop_
_entity.id
_entity.type
_entity.pdbx_description
1 polymer ?
#
loop_
_entity_poly.entity_id
_entity_poly.type
_entity_poly.pdbx_seq_one_letter_code
_entity_poly.pdbx_strand_id
1 'polypeptide(L)'
;MAFESLSDKLSNAFKKLRGKGKLNENDIKLAMREVRMALLEADVNYKVAKEFIATVSERAVGAEVMNSLTPAQQVIKIVNEELCNLMGSEAVRIRFESKGPTVIMMCGLQGAGKTTHTAKLAKFYLKEGKRPLLVACDIYRPAAIDQLKIVGEKAGVPVFELGQEKPEIIAKKAYNHAKDYGNDLVILDTAGRLHIDETLMDELKRVKAAVPVNETLLVIDSMVGQDAVNVASSFHDSIGIDGVILTKLDGDTRGGAALSVRSVTGKPIKFVGVGEKLDDLEVFHPDRMANRILGMGDMLSLIEKAQQTQDVKKAEETAQRLMSNKFDMNDMLDQFSQMKKMGGIGALLGMMPGGNKINADDIDTKQMDRIEAIILSMTKAERAKPSIINPQRKRRIAAGSGTEVQDVNRLLRQFQQMSKMMKQAKKNPKAFGRRFGL
;
A
#
# COMPACT_ATOMS: atom_id res chain seq x y z
N MET A 1 -1.33 -5.15 10.11
CA MET A 1 -1.68 -4.81 8.69
C MET A 1 -2.67 -3.66 8.69
N ALA A 2 -2.71 -2.87 7.59
CA ALA A 2 -3.68 -1.78 7.49
C ALA A 2 -5.11 -2.26 7.70
N PHE A 3 -5.89 -1.53 8.51
CA PHE A 3 -7.30 -1.80 8.83
C PHE A 3 -7.62 -3.12 9.53
N GLU A 4 -6.65 -3.85 10.06
CA GLU A 4 -6.85 -5.19 10.62
C GLU A 4 -7.88 -5.22 11.75
N SER A 5 -7.76 -4.30 12.72
CA SER A 5 -8.69 -4.19 13.84
C SER A 5 -10.13 -3.89 13.38
N LEU A 6 -10.28 -2.95 12.41
CA LEU A 6 -11.59 -2.60 11.86
C LEU A 6 -12.19 -3.76 11.07
N SER A 7 -11.37 -4.41 10.21
CA SER A 7 -11.78 -5.54 9.37
C SER A 7 -12.31 -6.71 10.21
N ASP A 8 -11.61 -7.06 11.30
CA ASP A 8 -12.03 -8.15 12.19
C ASP A 8 -13.37 -7.85 12.86
N LYS A 9 -13.56 -6.63 13.35
CA LYS A 9 -14.82 -6.22 14.00
C LYS A 9 -15.98 -6.25 13.01
N LEU A 10 -15.81 -5.69 11.81
CA LEU A 10 -16.83 -5.70 10.76
C LEU A 10 -17.14 -7.13 10.30
N SER A 11 -16.11 -7.96 10.10
CA SER A 11 -16.27 -9.37 9.74
C SER A 11 -17.09 -10.14 10.79
N ASN A 12 -16.87 -9.87 12.09
CA ASN A 12 -17.62 -10.49 13.18
C ASN A 12 -19.08 -10.02 13.20
N ALA A 13 -19.36 -8.74 12.98
CA ALA A 13 -20.72 -8.22 12.86
C ALA A 13 -21.48 -8.90 11.70
N PHE A 14 -20.82 -9.05 10.55
CA PHE A 14 -21.44 -9.67 9.37
C PHE A 14 -21.56 -11.19 9.44
N LYS A 15 -20.72 -11.89 10.19
CA LYS A 15 -20.89 -13.35 10.44
C LYS A 15 -22.23 -13.67 11.09
N LYS A 16 -22.69 -12.81 12.00
CA LYS A 16 -24.00 -12.98 12.68
C LYS A 16 -25.18 -12.83 11.71
N LEU A 17 -25.03 -11.96 10.69
CA LEU A 17 -26.03 -11.82 9.63
C LEU A 17 -26.05 -12.99 8.66
N ARG A 18 -24.87 -13.51 8.26
CA ARG A 18 -24.75 -14.63 7.31
C ARG A 18 -25.36 -15.92 7.81
N GLY A 19 -25.44 -16.12 9.12
CA GLY A 19 -26.05 -17.30 9.73
C GLY A 19 -27.59 -17.32 9.70
N LYS A 20 -28.22 -16.20 9.28
CA LYS A 20 -29.69 -16.09 9.24
C LYS A 20 -30.19 -16.16 7.80
N GLY A 21 -31.06 -17.12 7.50
CA GLY A 21 -31.61 -17.29 6.15
C GLY A 21 -32.56 -16.18 5.73
N LYS A 22 -33.27 -15.54 6.70
CA LYS A 22 -34.09 -14.34 6.52
C LYS A 22 -33.65 -13.30 7.53
N LEU A 23 -33.57 -12.05 7.12
CA LEU A 23 -33.28 -10.90 7.99
C LEU A 23 -34.58 -10.15 8.28
N ASN A 24 -34.68 -9.60 9.48
CA ASN A 24 -35.69 -8.62 9.84
C ASN A 24 -35.04 -7.28 10.19
N GLU A 25 -35.83 -6.21 10.32
CA GLU A 25 -35.32 -4.88 10.63
C GLU A 25 -34.49 -4.83 11.93
N ASN A 26 -34.86 -5.63 12.95
CA ASN A 26 -34.11 -5.69 14.19
C ASN A 26 -32.73 -6.31 14.00
N ASP A 27 -32.59 -7.31 13.15
CA ASP A 27 -31.31 -7.92 12.81
C ASP A 27 -30.37 -6.89 12.17
N ILE A 28 -30.91 -6.10 11.23
CA ILE A 28 -30.17 -5.01 10.58
C ILE A 28 -29.78 -3.93 11.60
N LYS A 29 -30.71 -3.50 12.46
CA LYS A 29 -30.43 -2.50 13.51
C LYS A 29 -29.33 -2.97 14.47
N LEU A 30 -29.34 -4.21 14.88
CA LEU A 30 -28.32 -4.79 15.75
C LEU A 30 -26.94 -4.83 15.05
N ALA A 31 -26.90 -5.29 13.81
CA ALA A 31 -25.66 -5.31 13.04
C ALA A 31 -25.10 -3.91 12.80
N MET A 32 -25.95 -2.94 12.44
CA MET A 32 -25.52 -1.56 12.22
C MET A 32 -25.04 -0.90 13.53
N ARG A 33 -25.58 -1.30 14.68
CA ARG A 33 -25.01 -0.88 15.97
C ARG A 33 -23.60 -1.39 16.18
N GLU A 34 -23.32 -2.66 15.86
CA GLU A 34 -21.97 -3.23 15.95
C GLU A 34 -21.03 -2.57 14.95
N VAL A 35 -21.47 -2.34 13.71
CA VAL A 35 -20.69 -1.60 12.69
C VAL A 35 -20.36 -0.19 13.17
N ARG A 36 -21.34 0.53 13.75
CA ARG A 36 -21.10 1.86 14.32
C ARG A 36 -20.03 1.84 15.42
N MET A 37 -20.12 0.87 16.35
CA MET A 37 -19.11 0.72 17.40
C MET A 37 -17.74 0.45 16.82
N ALA A 38 -17.64 -0.44 15.81
CA ALA A 38 -16.39 -0.74 15.15
C ALA A 38 -15.77 0.50 14.47
N LEU A 39 -16.58 1.35 13.81
CA LEU A 39 -16.11 2.59 13.20
C LEU A 39 -15.61 3.59 14.25
N LEU A 40 -16.33 3.76 15.36
CA LEU A 40 -15.92 4.68 16.43
C LEU A 40 -14.65 4.22 17.13
N GLU A 41 -14.50 2.92 17.39
CA GLU A 41 -13.27 2.33 17.95
C GLU A 41 -12.10 2.38 16.97
N ALA A 42 -12.38 2.51 15.68
CA ALA A 42 -11.38 2.75 14.63
C ALA A 42 -11.05 4.24 14.46
N ASP A 43 -11.45 5.10 15.39
CA ASP A 43 -11.23 6.56 15.34
C ASP A 43 -11.89 7.26 14.13
N VAL A 44 -12.98 6.72 13.59
CA VAL A 44 -13.78 7.41 12.58
C VAL A 44 -14.53 8.58 13.23
N ASN A 45 -14.57 9.73 12.55
CA ASN A 45 -15.27 10.91 13.06
C ASN A 45 -16.75 10.58 13.34
N TYR A 46 -17.25 11.03 14.50
CA TYR A 46 -18.60 10.71 14.97
C TYR A 46 -19.71 11.10 13.98
N LYS A 47 -19.62 12.29 13.38
CA LYS A 47 -20.62 12.73 12.39
C LYS A 47 -20.60 11.82 11.15
N VAL A 48 -19.41 11.52 10.68
CA VAL A 48 -19.20 10.62 9.53
C VAL A 48 -19.75 9.22 9.81
N ALA A 49 -19.44 8.64 10.97
CA ALA A 49 -19.97 7.33 11.36
C ALA A 49 -21.50 7.35 11.49
N LYS A 50 -22.08 8.42 12.04
CA LYS A 50 -23.53 8.59 12.19
C LYS A 50 -24.24 8.65 10.82
N GLU A 51 -23.75 9.47 9.92
CA GLU A 51 -24.29 9.62 8.57
C GLU A 51 -24.18 8.32 7.78
N PHE A 52 -23.01 7.69 7.81
CA PHE A 52 -22.78 6.38 7.19
C PHE A 52 -23.79 5.32 7.66
N ILE A 53 -23.97 5.18 8.98
CA ILE A 53 -24.93 4.21 9.54
C ILE A 53 -26.37 4.54 9.16
N ALA A 54 -26.74 5.81 9.10
CA ALA A 54 -28.08 6.22 8.67
C ALA A 54 -28.35 5.80 7.21
N THR A 55 -27.42 6.13 6.31
CA THR A 55 -27.53 5.80 4.88
C THR A 55 -27.56 4.29 4.64
N VAL A 56 -26.65 3.54 5.27
CA VAL A 56 -26.61 2.08 5.15
C VAL A 56 -27.89 1.45 5.70
N SER A 57 -28.38 1.91 6.86
CA SER A 57 -29.60 1.36 7.49
C SER A 57 -30.84 1.60 6.60
N GLU A 58 -30.99 2.79 6.04
CA GLU A 58 -32.10 3.13 5.12
C GLU A 58 -32.09 2.20 3.90
N ARG A 59 -30.94 2.04 3.26
CA ARG A 59 -30.78 1.16 2.09
C ARG A 59 -30.97 -0.33 2.45
N ALA A 60 -30.50 -0.76 3.60
CA ALA A 60 -30.54 -2.16 4.05
C ALA A 60 -31.96 -2.64 4.44
N VAL A 61 -32.85 -1.75 4.86
CA VAL A 61 -34.25 -2.05 5.22
C VAL A 61 -35.15 -2.04 3.97
N GLY A 62 -34.66 -1.63 2.82
CA GLY A 62 -35.41 -1.60 1.57
C GLY A 62 -36.00 -2.96 1.17
N ALA A 63 -37.16 -2.95 0.51
CA ALA A 63 -37.91 -4.16 0.12
C ALA A 63 -37.08 -5.14 -0.74
N GLU A 64 -36.20 -4.61 -1.58
CA GLU A 64 -35.29 -5.42 -2.42
C GLU A 64 -34.33 -6.29 -1.61
N VAL A 65 -33.82 -5.75 -0.51
CA VAL A 65 -32.90 -6.47 0.39
C VAL A 65 -33.66 -7.52 1.22
N MET A 66 -34.80 -7.10 1.80
CA MET A 66 -35.60 -7.94 2.69
C MET A 66 -36.22 -9.15 1.96
N ASN A 67 -36.55 -9.00 0.67
CA ASN A 67 -37.10 -10.07 -0.16
C ASN A 67 -36.05 -10.85 -0.94
N SER A 68 -34.77 -10.54 -0.79
CA SER A 68 -33.68 -11.24 -1.46
C SER A 68 -33.47 -12.66 -0.92
N LEU A 69 -33.04 -13.58 -1.80
CA LEU A 69 -32.58 -14.91 -1.40
C LEU A 69 -31.27 -14.87 -0.60
N THR A 70 -30.50 -13.79 -0.68
CA THR A 70 -29.23 -13.59 0.02
C THR A 70 -29.16 -12.22 0.72
N PRO A 71 -30.07 -11.92 1.68
CA PRO A 71 -30.18 -10.59 2.25
C PRO A 71 -28.90 -10.14 2.99
N ALA A 72 -28.20 -11.04 3.66
CA ALA A 72 -26.92 -10.71 4.32
C ALA A 72 -25.83 -10.27 3.33
N GLN A 73 -25.77 -10.87 2.14
CA GLN A 73 -24.82 -10.47 1.10
C GLN A 73 -25.19 -9.10 0.52
N GLN A 74 -26.47 -8.80 0.37
CA GLN A 74 -26.94 -7.48 -0.08
C GLN A 74 -26.55 -6.39 0.92
N VAL A 75 -26.72 -6.63 2.23
CA VAL A 75 -26.30 -5.68 3.27
C VAL A 75 -24.79 -5.44 3.21
N ILE A 76 -23.96 -6.48 3.05
CA ILE A 76 -22.50 -6.33 2.93
C ILE A 76 -22.14 -5.55 1.67
N LYS A 77 -22.84 -5.79 0.55
CA LYS A 77 -22.64 -5.02 -0.69
C LYS A 77 -22.95 -3.53 -0.49
N ILE A 78 -24.06 -3.21 0.18
CA ILE A 78 -24.44 -1.83 0.49
C ILE A 78 -23.36 -1.17 1.36
N VAL A 79 -22.87 -1.86 2.39
CA VAL A 79 -21.78 -1.36 3.25
C VAL A 79 -20.51 -1.10 2.42
N ASN A 80 -20.15 -1.99 1.50
CA ASN A 80 -18.99 -1.80 0.62
C ASN A 80 -19.16 -0.56 -0.26
N GLU A 81 -20.29 -0.41 -0.92
CA GLU A 81 -20.60 0.74 -1.76
C GLU A 81 -20.53 2.06 -0.97
N GLU A 82 -21.11 2.10 0.22
CA GLU A 82 -21.07 3.30 1.06
C GLU A 82 -19.67 3.59 1.62
N LEU A 83 -18.87 2.58 1.97
CA LEU A 83 -17.46 2.78 2.32
C LEU A 83 -16.67 3.36 1.14
N CYS A 84 -16.92 2.85 -0.07
CA CYS A 84 -16.29 3.35 -1.29
C CYS A 84 -16.69 4.81 -1.54
N ASN A 85 -17.97 5.15 -1.44
CA ASN A 85 -18.48 6.51 -1.59
C ASN A 85 -17.89 7.47 -0.57
N LEU A 86 -17.80 7.05 0.69
CA LEU A 86 -17.22 7.83 1.78
C LEU A 86 -15.75 8.20 1.50
N MET A 87 -14.99 7.27 0.93
CA MET A 87 -13.58 7.45 0.58
C MET A 87 -13.33 8.10 -0.78
N GLY A 88 -14.36 8.15 -1.67
CA GLY A 88 -14.17 8.87 -2.91
C GLY A 88 -14.69 8.28 -4.20
N SER A 89 -15.27 7.12 -4.17
CA SER A 89 -15.78 6.36 -5.32
C SER A 89 -14.71 5.99 -6.35
N GLU A 90 -13.85 6.93 -6.75
CA GLU A 90 -12.83 6.72 -7.78
C GLU A 90 -11.44 7.23 -7.34
N ALA A 91 -10.40 6.64 -7.92
CA ALA A 91 -9.03 7.09 -7.73
C ALA A 91 -8.78 8.41 -8.47
N VAL A 92 -8.19 9.39 -7.77
CA VAL A 92 -7.89 10.71 -8.34
C VAL A 92 -6.37 10.88 -8.46
N ARG A 93 -5.90 11.03 -9.69
CA ARG A 93 -4.47 11.27 -9.97
C ARG A 93 -4.14 12.78 -10.04
N ILE A 94 -2.85 13.09 -10.02
CA ILE A 94 -2.34 14.43 -10.30
C ILE A 94 -2.65 14.80 -11.76
N ARG A 95 -3.09 16.04 -11.96
CA ARG A 95 -3.28 16.59 -13.31
C ARG A 95 -2.02 17.33 -13.71
N PHE A 96 -1.42 16.89 -14.81
CA PHE A 96 -0.23 17.53 -15.35
C PHE A 96 -0.58 18.66 -16.30
N GLU A 97 0.18 19.75 -16.22
CA GLU A 97 0.11 20.85 -17.16
C GLU A 97 0.60 20.44 -18.55
N SER A 98 -0.04 20.96 -19.56
CA SER A 98 0.34 20.73 -20.96
C SER A 98 1.53 21.62 -21.39
N LYS A 99 1.74 22.74 -20.71
CA LYS A 99 2.81 23.70 -20.99
C LYS A 99 3.54 24.09 -19.70
N GLY A 100 4.83 23.83 -19.67
CA GLY A 100 5.67 24.13 -18.51
C GLY A 100 5.60 23.06 -17.41
N PRO A 101 6.36 23.24 -16.32
CA PRO A 101 6.40 22.29 -15.21
C PRO A 101 5.11 22.35 -14.38
N THR A 102 4.59 21.17 -14.02
CA THR A 102 3.56 21.03 -12.99
C THR A 102 4.19 21.22 -11.62
N VAL A 103 3.63 22.10 -10.80
CA VAL A 103 4.13 22.38 -9.46
C VAL A 103 3.23 21.76 -8.40
N ILE A 104 3.83 20.90 -7.58
CA ILE A 104 3.18 20.29 -6.41
C ILE A 104 3.79 20.87 -5.14
N MET A 105 2.96 21.39 -4.25
CA MET A 105 3.37 21.85 -2.93
C MET A 105 2.98 20.82 -1.87
N MET A 106 3.99 20.26 -1.18
CA MET A 106 3.79 19.32 -0.07
C MET A 106 3.66 20.10 1.22
N CYS A 107 2.55 19.97 1.94
CA CYS A 107 2.33 20.63 3.24
C CYS A 107 1.91 19.62 4.31
N GLY A 108 1.91 20.02 5.59
CA GLY A 108 1.54 19.17 6.71
C GLY A 108 2.42 19.38 7.95
N LEU A 109 2.06 18.74 9.06
CA LEU A 109 2.77 18.87 10.33
C LEU A 109 4.16 18.20 10.30
N GLN A 110 4.98 18.54 11.27
CA GLN A 110 6.27 17.89 11.49
C GLN A 110 6.06 16.41 11.81
N GLY A 111 6.90 15.54 11.25
CA GLY A 111 6.80 14.10 11.46
C GLY A 111 5.73 13.38 10.62
N ALA A 112 4.89 14.11 9.88
CA ALA A 112 3.90 13.51 8.98
C ALA A 112 4.51 12.75 7.78
N GLY A 113 5.81 12.87 7.53
CA GLY A 113 6.50 12.16 6.45
C GLY A 113 6.59 12.92 5.13
N LYS A 114 6.49 14.27 5.13
CA LYS A 114 6.55 15.10 3.91
C LYS A 114 7.77 14.81 3.07
N THR A 115 8.98 15.01 3.57
CA THR A 115 10.26 14.84 2.85
C THR A 115 10.39 13.44 2.25
N THR A 116 10.00 12.41 3.00
CA THR A 116 10.02 11.02 2.50
C THR A 116 9.03 10.82 1.36
N HIS A 117 7.80 11.36 1.50
CA HIS A 117 6.76 11.20 0.46
C HIS A 117 6.99 12.13 -0.73
N THR A 118 7.68 13.24 -0.56
CA THR A 118 8.22 14.07 -1.65
C THR A 118 9.13 13.24 -2.56
N ALA A 119 10.08 12.50 -1.98
CA ALA A 119 10.97 11.63 -2.76
C ALA A 119 10.25 10.39 -3.34
N LYS A 120 9.30 9.78 -2.58
CA LYS A 120 8.47 8.67 -3.09
C LYS A 120 7.64 9.09 -4.29
N LEU A 121 6.98 10.25 -4.20
CA LEU A 121 6.15 10.80 -5.27
C LEU A 121 6.98 11.12 -6.51
N ALA A 122 8.17 11.70 -6.33
CA ALA A 122 9.10 11.97 -7.42
C ALA A 122 9.53 10.65 -8.10
N LYS A 123 9.92 9.65 -7.33
CA LYS A 123 10.30 8.32 -7.87
C LYS A 123 9.15 7.65 -8.60
N PHE A 124 7.92 7.75 -8.07
CA PHE A 124 6.72 7.22 -8.71
C PHE A 124 6.55 7.82 -10.11
N TYR A 125 6.61 9.15 -10.23
CA TYR A 125 6.45 9.83 -11.52
C TYR A 125 7.67 9.71 -12.44
N LEU A 126 8.88 9.55 -11.89
CA LEU A 126 10.07 9.22 -12.69
C LEU A 126 9.87 7.87 -13.42
N LYS A 127 9.28 6.87 -12.76
CA LYS A 127 8.91 5.58 -13.40
C LYS A 127 7.82 5.72 -14.46
N GLU A 128 6.95 6.71 -14.33
CA GLU A 128 5.93 7.06 -15.34
C GLU A 128 6.51 7.95 -16.47
N GLY A 129 7.84 8.14 -16.51
CA GLY A 129 8.53 8.87 -17.59
C GLY A 129 8.55 10.39 -17.40
N LYS A 130 8.21 10.92 -16.22
CA LYS A 130 8.33 12.33 -15.89
C LYS A 130 9.76 12.68 -15.47
N ARG A 131 10.10 13.97 -15.54
CA ARG A 131 11.38 14.52 -15.11
C ARG A 131 11.21 15.39 -13.88
N PRO A 132 11.11 14.79 -12.68
CA PRO A 132 10.87 15.54 -11.45
C PRO A 132 12.11 16.31 -10.99
N LEU A 133 11.85 17.45 -10.32
CA LEU A 133 12.80 18.25 -9.57
C LEU A 133 12.28 18.39 -8.14
N LEU A 134 13.06 17.98 -7.15
CA LEU A 134 12.76 18.21 -5.73
C LEU A 134 13.28 19.58 -5.32
N VAL A 135 12.54 20.29 -4.48
CA VAL A 135 12.91 21.63 -4.02
C VAL A 135 12.90 21.73 -2.51
N ALA A 136 14.04 22.09 -1.92
CA ALA A 136 14.20 22.21 -0.48
C ALA A 136 13.68 23.56 0.03
N CYS A 137 12.41 23.61 0.46
CA CYS A 137 11.80 24.79 1.07
C CYS A 137 11.74 24.72 2.61
N ASP A 138 12.11 23.58 3.26
CA ASP A 138 12.28 23.49 4.71
C ASP A 138 13.67 23.99 5.11
N ILE A 139 13.79 25.30 5.33
CA ILE A 139 15.07 25.97 5.63
C ILE A 139 15.36 26.07 7.13
N TYR A 140 14.37 25.79 7.97
CA TYR A 140 14.47 26.02 9.43
C TYR A 140 15.20 24.89 10.16
N ARG A 141 15.19 23.70 9.58
CA ARG A 141 15.89 22.54 10.13
C ARG A 141 17.18 22.31 9.34
N PRO A 142 18.36 22.49 9.94
CA PRO A 142 19.64 22.37 9.22
C PRO A 142 19.78 21.03 8.48
N ALA A 143 19.29 19.93 9.08
CA ALA A 143 19.35 18.61 8.48
C ALA A 143 18.27 18.33 7.42
N ALA A 144 17.27 19.22 7.23
CA ALA A 144 16.17 18.94 6.28
C ALA A 144 16.62 18.99 4.83
N ILE A 145 17.47 19.96 4.48
CA ILE A 145 18.04 20.09 3.13
C ILE A 145 18.89 18.83 2.81
N ASP A 146 19.75 18.43 3.74
CA ASP A 146 20.60 17.24 3.55
C ASP A 146 19.78 15.97 3.50
N GLN A 147 18.73 15.90 4.31
CA GLN A 147 17.78 14.77 4.26
C GLN A 147 17.11 14.67 2.89
N LEU A 148 16.64 15.79 2.33
CA LEU A 148 16.04 15.80 1.00
C LEU A 148 17.04 15.41 -0.09
N LYS A 149 18.31 15.86 0.01
CA LYS A 149 19.40 15.45 -0.90
C LYS A 149 19.63 13.94 -0.86
N ILE A 150 19.75 13.37 0.33
CA ILE A 150 19.97 11.91 0.51
C ILE A 150 18.81 11.09 -0.07
N VAL A 151 17.57 11.48 0.20
CA VAL A 151 16.42 10.71 -0.32
C VAL A 151 16.23 10.98 -1.83
N GLY A 152 16.54 12.16 -2.33
CA GLY A 152 16.54 12.51 -3.76
C GLY A 152 17.56 11.68 -4.53
N GLU A 153 18.79 11.57 -4.04
CA GLU A 153 19.84 10.73 -4.63
C GLU A 153 19.40 9.25 -4.68
N LYS A 154 18.87 8.73 -3.58
CA LYS A 154 18.31 7.35 -3.55
C LYS A 154 17.14 7.15 -4.51
N ALA A 155 16.36 8.19 -4.79
CA ALA A 155 15.26 8.17 -5.75
C ALA A 155 15.73 8.34 -7.20
N GLY A 156 16.98 8.79 -7.43
CA GLY A 156 17.51 9.15 -8.74
C GLY A 156 16.92 10.47 -9.27
N VAL A 157 16.59 11.41 -8.38
CA VAL A 157 15.93 12.67 -8.71
C VAL A 157 16.78 13.85 -8.24
N PRO A 158 17.03 14.87 -9.09
CA PRO A 158 17.79 16.06 -8.71
C PRO A 158 17.05 16.88 -7.64
N VAL A 159 17.85 17.53 -6.79
CA VAL A 159 17.36 18.40 -5.72
C VAL A 159 17.87 19.81 -5.96
N PHE A 160 16.97 20.79 -5.98
CA PHE A 160 17.27 22.20 -6.02
C PHE A 160 17.26 22.80 -4.61
N GLU A 161 18.29 23.51 -4.24
CA GLU A 161 18.40 24.18 -2.95
C GLU A 161 19.17 25.50 -3.07
N LEU A 162 18.93 26.42 -2.16
CA LEU A 162 19.66 27.71 -2.07
C LEU A 162 20.05 28.03 -0.60
N GLY A 163 20.28 27.00 0.19
CA GLY A 163 20.61 27.15 1.61
C GLY A 163 19.46 27.77 2.39
N GLN A 164 19.72 28.79 3.19
CA GLN A 164 18.77 29.46 4.08
C GLN A 164 18.06 30.67 3.44
N GLU A 165 17.92 30.69 2.12
CA GLU A 165 17.13 31.72 1.43
C GLU A 165 15.63 31.52 1.72
N LYS A 166 14.83 32.58 1.57
CA LYS A 166 13.38 32.52 1.83
C LYS A 166 12.68 31.47 0.95
N PRO A 167 11.77 30.66 1.48
CA PRO A 167 11.10 29.57 0.75
C PRO A 167 10.41 30.02 -0.55
N GLU A 168 9.75 31.19 -0.53
CA GLU A 168 9.12 31.78 -1.72
C GLU A 168 10.12 32.15 -2.82
N ILE A 169 11.34 32.57 -2.47
CA ILE A 169 12.42 32.86 -3.41
C ILE A 169 12.99 31.56 -3.98
N ILE A 170 13.22 30.57 -3.12
CA ILE A 170 13.67 29.24 -3.53
C ILE A 170 12.70 28.64 -4.54
N ALA A 171 11.40 28.63 -4.22
CA ALA A 171 10.35 28.10 -5.10
C ALA A 171 10.36 28.79 -6.46
N LYS A 172 10.43 30.13 -6.50
CA LYS A 172 10.45 30.91 -7.75
C LYS A 172 11.68 30.60 -8.62
N LYS A 173 12.88 30.54 -8.01
CA LYS A 173 14.10 30.19 -8.72
C LYS A 173 14.10 28.75 -9.22
N ALA A 174 13.59 27.81 -8.40
CA ALA A 174 13.43 26.42 -8.79
C ALA A 174 12.48 26.23 -9.97
N TYR A 175 11.36 26.96 -9.99
CA TYR A 175 10.43 26.93 -11.11
C TYR A 175 11.05 27.42 -12.44
N ASN A 176 11.86 28.49 -12.39
CA ASN A 176 12.59 28.98 -13.56
C ASN A 176 13.66 27.95 -13.98
N HIS A 177 14.41 27.41 -13.03
CA HIS A 177 15.37 26.34 -13.29
C HIS A 177 14.72 25.14 -13.97
N ALA A 178 13.56 24.70 -13.49
CA ALA A 178 12.82 23.60 -14.09
C ALA A 178 12.43 23.88 -15.56
N LYS A 179 12.06 25.11 -15.89
CA LYS A 179 11.79 25.52 -17.28
C LYS A 179 13.05 25.47 -18.15
N ASP A 180 14.16 25.99 -17.65
CA ASP A 180 15.43 26.09 -18.39
C ASP A 180 16.03 24.70 -18.65
N TYR A 181 15.90 23.77 -17.68
CA TYR A 181 16.44 22.41 -17.77
C TYR A 181 15.46 21.37 -18.23
N GLY A 182 14.21 21.78 -18.53
CA GLY A 182 13.18 20.90 -19.08
C GLY A 182 12.60 19.89 -18.10
N ASN A 183 12.62 20.16 -16.78
CA ASN A 183 11.85 19.40 -15.82
C ASN A 183 10.35 19.67 -16.03
N ASP A 184 9.53 18.64 -15.99
CA ASP A 184 8.08 18.73 -16.20
C ASP A 184 7.28 18.61 -14.91
N LEU A 185 7.95 18.29 -13.79
CA LEU A 185 7.38 18.19 -12.46
C LEU A 185 8.31 18.84 -11.43
N VAL A 186 7.76 19.75 -10.64
CA VAL A 186 8.45 20.39 -9.51
C VAL A 186 7.72 20.04 -8.23
N ILE A 187 8.42 19.50 -7.23
CA ILE A 187 7.80 19.14 -5.95
C ILE A 187 8.49 19.96 -4.85
N LEU A 188 7.72 20.86 -4.24
CA LEU A 188 8.18 21.73 -3.15
C LEU A 188 8.02 21.01 -1.82
N ASP A 189 9.13 20.64 -1.16
CA ASP A 189 9.14 20.10 0.20
C ASP A 189 9.16 21.25 1.20
N THR A 190 8.00 21.59 1.77
CA THR A 190 7.87 22.75 2.67
C THR A 190 8.12 22.37 4.12
N ALA A 191 8.40 23.38 4.93
CA ALA A 191 8.56 23.22 6.37
C ALA A 191 7.32 22.62 7.01
N GLY A 192 7.50 21.91 8.12
CA GLY A 192 6.43 21.47 9.00
C GLY A 192 6.74 21.89 10.42
N ARG A 193 5.70 22.33 11.14
CA ARG A 193 5.79 22.63 12.56
C ARG A 193 5.02 21.60 13.37
N LEU A 194 5.27 21.56 14.68
CA LEU A 194 4.58 20.65 15.60
C LEU A 194 3.08 20.93 15.69
N HIS A 195 2.72 22.22 15.58
CA HIS A 195 1.35 22.69 15.63
C HIS A 195 1.04 23.62 14.46
N ILE A 196 -0.23 23.77 14.17
CA ILE A 196 -0.72 24.73 13.17
C ILE A 196 -0.64 26.11 13.83
N ASP A 197 0.13 27.00 13.25
CA ASP A 197 0.24 28.40 13.65
C ASP A 197 0.11 29.34 12.45
N GLU A 198 -0.17 30.61 12.70
CA GLU A 198 -0.33 31.63 11.65
C GLU A 198 0.94 31.79 10.81
N THR A 199 2.11 31.68 11.46
CA THR A 199 3.41 31.85 10.79
C THR A 199 3.63 30.80 9.71
N LEU A 200 3.29 29.51 10.01
CA LEU A 200 3.34 28.42 9.05
C LEU A 200 2.38 28.65 7.89
N MET A 201 1.13 29.02 8.22
CA MET A 201 0.12 29.23 7.19
C MET A 201 0.46 30.40 6.27
N ASP A 202 1.00 31.49 6.81
CA ASP A 202 1.41 32.64 6.01
C ASP A 202 2.63 32.34 5.14
N GLU A 203 3.57 31.52 5.61
CA GLU A 203 4.68 31.06 4.81
C GLU A 203 4.18 30.22 3.60
N LEU A 204 3.31 29.26 3.86
CA LEU A 204 2.73 28.41 2.80
C LEU A 204 1.94 29.24 1.78
N LYS A 205 1.20 30.28 2.23
CA LYS A 205 0.51 31.25 1.36
C LYS A 205 1.51 32.01 0.48
N ARG A 206 2.63 32.49 1.06
CA ARG A 206 3.68 33.19 0.28
C ARG A 206 4.32 32.30 -0.76
N VAL A 207 4.63 31.05 -0.41
CA VAL A 207 5.17 30.06 -1.37
C VAL A 207 4.16 29.80 -2.49
N LYS A 208 2.87 29.59 -2.14
CA LYS A 208 1.80 29.35 -3.10
C LYS A 208 1.57 30.54 -4.05
N ALA A 209 1.76 31.77 -3.57
CA ALA A 209 1.65 32.97 -4.37
C ALA A 209 2.87 33.24 -5.27
N ALA A 210 4.03 32.70 -4.94
CA ALA A 210 5.30 32.96 -5.65
C ALA A 210 5.43 32.17 -6.97
N VAL A 211 4.74 31.02 -7.10
CA VAL A 211 4.77 30.11 -8.26
C VAL A 211 3.36 29.58 -8.57
N PRO A 212 3.08 29.19 -9.82
CA PRO A 212 1.79 28.59 -10.19
C PRO A 212 1.68 27.19 -9.60
N VAL A 213 1.28 27.07 -8.33
CA VAL A 213 1.04 25.76 -7.68
C VAL A 213 -0.20 25.13 -8.27
N ASN A 214 -0.04 23.98 -8.93
CA ASN A 214 -1.14 23.22 -9.54
C ASN A 214 -1.84 22.32 -8.53
N GLU A 215 -1.08 21.78 -7.58
CA GLU A 215 -1.58 20.85 -6.56
C GLU A 215 -0.96 21.17 -5.19
N THR A 216 -1.80 21.42 -4.21
CA THR A 216 -1.40 21.51 -2.79
C THR A 216 -1.77 20.20 -2.13
N LEU A 217 -0.77 19.35 -1.82
CA LEU A 217 -0.98 18.04 -1.22
C LEU A 217 -0.68 18.08 0.27
N LEU A 218 -1.69 17.78 1.07
CA LEU A 218 -1.54 17.65 2.51
C LEU A 218 -1.08 16.24 2.86
N VAL A 219 0.06 16.15 3.55
CA VAL A 219 0.62 14.90 4.04
C VAL A 219 0.20 14.71 5.49
N ILE A 220 -0.50 13.62 5.77
CA ILE A 220 -1.05 13.29 7.08
C ILE A 220 -0.58 11.90 7.50
N ASP A 221 -0.15 11.79 8.75
CA ASP A 221 0.08 10.50 9.39
C ASP A 221 -1.27 9.84 9.74
N SER A 222 -1.54 8.67 9.19
CA SER A 222 -2.81 7.95 9.43
C SER A 222 -2.99 7.50 10.88
N MET A 223 -1.89 7.37 11.62
CA MET A 223 -1.90 6.88 13.00
C MET A 223 -2.39 7.92 14.03
N VAL A 224 -2.48 9.21 13.67
CA VAL A 224 -2.93 10.26 14.59
C VAL A 224 -4.45 10.27 14.83
N GLY A 225 -5.20 9.37 14.21
CA GLY A 225 -6.64 9.20 14.46
C GLY A 225 -7.47 10.45 14.15
N GLN A 226 -8.31 10.90 15.10
CA GLN A 226 -9.21 12.05 14.95
C GLN A 226 -8.48 13.38 14.67
N ASP A 227 -7.25 13.54 15.14
CA ASP A 227 -6.48 14.77 14.90
C ASP A 227 -6.15 14.96 13.42
N ALA A 228 -6.07 13.88 12.65
CA ALA A 228 -5.93 13.95 11.20
C ALA A 228 -7.03 14.79 10.54
N VAL A 229 -8.25 14.70 11.03
CA VAL A 229 -9.42 15.44 10.53
C VAL A 229 -9.31 16.91 10.86
N ASN A 230 -8.92 17.24 12.10
CA ASN A 230 -8.74 18.62 12.55
C ASN A 230 -7.62 19.31 11.75
N VAL A 231 -6.50 18.60 11.56
CA VAL A 231 -5.38 19.08 10.75
C VAL A 231 -5.83 19.32 9.31
N ALA A 232 -6.54 18.37 8.71
CA ALA A 232 -7.01 18.48 7.32
C ALA A 232 -7.96 19.66 7.13
N SER A 233 -8.91 19.87 8.04
CA SER A 233 -9.81 21.05 8.00
C SER A 233 -9.03 22.35 8.10
N SER A 234 -8.13 22.47 9.07
CA SER A 234 -7.38 23.70 9.28
C SER A 234 -6.50 24.09 8.09
N PHE A 235 -5.82 23.11 7.48
CA PHE A 235 -5.03 23.35 6.26
C PHE A 235 -5.93 23.69 5.06
N HIS A 236 -7.08 23.01 4.94
CA HIS A 236 -8.04 23.31 3.87
C HIS A 236 -8.57 24.73 3.96
N ASP A 237 -8.99 25.15 5.15
CA ASP A 237 -9.59 26.47 5.39
C ASP A 237 -8.56 27.60 5.21
N SER A 238 -7.29 27.35 5.61
CA SER A 238 -6.24 28.37 5.59
C SER A 238 -5.58 28.58 4.25
N ILE A 239 -5.23 27.50 3.53
CA ILE A 239 -4.43 27.58 2.28
C ILE A 239 -5.11 26.92 1.08
N GLY A 240 -6.20 26.19 1.29
CA GLY A 240 -6.87 25.38 0.25
C GLY A 240 -5.99 24.21 -0.21
N ILE A 241 -6.38 23.00 0.16
CA ILE A 241 -5.73 21.77 -0.32
C ILE A 241 -6.45 21.22 -1.54
N ASP A 242 -5.74 20.48 -2.41
CA ASP A 242 -6.27 19.85 -3.61
C ASP A 242 -6.33 18.32 -3.48
N GLY A 243 -5.58 17.77 -2.53
CA GLY A 243 -5.58 16.35 -2.23
C GLY A 243 -4.80 16.03 -0.97
N VAL A 244 -4.89 14.77 -0.56
CA VAL A 244 -4.25 14.25 0.65
C VAL A 244 -3.37 13.05 0.32
N ILE A 245 -2.23 12.95 1.00
CA ILE A 245 -1.39 11.77 1.07
C ILE A 245 -1.46 11.24 2.49
N LEU A 246 -1.94 10.01 2.67
CA LEU A 246 -1.91 9.33 3.97
C LEU A 246 -0.62 8.53 4.09
N THR A 247 0.12 8.77 5.16
CA THR A 247 1.38 8.07 5.45
C THR A 247 1.20 7.03 6.54
N LYS A 248 2.16 6.12 6.66
CA LYS A 248 2.21 5.07 7.69
C LYS A 248 0.97 4.17 7.75
N LEU A 249 0.33 3.96 6.61
CA LEU A 249 -0.89 3.14 6.54
C LEU A 249 -0.62 1.67 6.90
N ASP A 250 0.61 1.21 6.69
CA ASP A 250 1.09 -0.12 7.10
C ASP A 250 1.05 -0.36 8.62
N GLY A 251 1.21 0.71 9.43
CA GLY A 251 1.08 0.69 10.89
C GLY A 251 -0.33 0.99 11.41
N ASP A 252 -1.22 1.51 10.56
CA ASP A 252 -2.58 1.88 10.95
C ASP A 252 -3.53 0.69 10.85
N THR A 253 -3.81 0.09 12.01
CA THR A 253 -4.79 -1.00 12.12
C THR A 253 -6.24 -0.51 12.24
N ARG A 254 -6.46 0.80 12.44
CA ARG A 254 -7.78 1.41 12.68
C ARG A 254 -8.40 1.97 11.43
N GLY A 255 -7.68 2.82 10.68
CA GLY A 255 -8.13 3.37 9.39
C GLY A 255 -9.07 4.56 9.46
N GLY A 256 -9.29 5.12 10.65
CA GLY A 256 -10.25 6.21 10.85
C GLY A 256 -9.94 7.48 10.06
N ALA A 257 -8.65 7.81 9.89
CA ALA A 257 -8.23 8.95 9.09
C ALA A 257 -8.66 8.80 7.62
N ALA A 258 -8.45 7.61 7.01
CA ALA A 258 -8.84 7.35 5.63
C ALA A 258 -10.34 7.52 5.37
N LEU A 259 -11.17 7.13 6.35
CA LEU A 259 -12.62 7.24 6.27
C LEU A 259 -13.15 8.65 6.53
N SER A 260 -12.41 9.47 7.28
CA SER A 260 -12.93 10.75 7.78
C SER A 260 -12.41 11.98 7.03
N VAL A 261 -11.14 11.98 6.59
CA VAL A 261 -10.48 13.16 6.01
C VAL A 261 -11.22 13.70 4.80
N ARG A 262 -11.60 12.81 3.86
CA ARG A 262 -12.34 13.24 2.67
C ARG A 262 -13.73 13.75 3.00
N SER A 263 -14.45 13.07 3.88
CA SER A 263 -15.81 13.46 4.26
C SER A 263 -15.84 14.86 4.87
N VAL A 264 -14.80 15.26 5.61
CA VAL A 264 -14.74 16.57 6.26
C VAL A 264 -14.20 17.66 5.34
N THR A 265 -13.20 17.34 4.50
CA THR A 265 -12.56 18.37 3.63
C THR A 265 -13.17 18.45 2.23
N GLY A 266 -13.90 17.43 1.81
CA GLY A 266 -14.36 17.28 0.42
C GLY A 266 -13.21 16.98 -0.57
N LYS A 267 -11.97 16.83 -0.10
CA LYS A 267 -10.80 16.64 -0.97
C LYS A 267 -10.38 15.17 -1.07
N PRO A 268 -9.95 14.71 -2.26
CA PRO A 268 -9.63 13.32 -2.47
C PRO A 268 -8.32 12.92 -1.74
N ILE A 269 -8.28 11.70 -1.25
CA ILE A 269 -7.02 11.04 -0.95
C ILE A 269 -6.44 10.56 -2.28
N LYS A 270 -5.22 10.99 -2.62
CA LYS A 270 -4.58 10.68 -3.91
C LYS A 270 -3.59 9.54 -3.80
N PHE A 271 -2.83 9.52 -2.70
CA PHE A 271 -1.79 8.52 -2.48
C PHE A 271 -1.79 8.03 -1.03
N VAL A 272 -1.22 6.84 -0.84
CA VAL A 272 -0.98 6.24 0.47
C VAL A 272 0.43 5.68 0.55
N GLY A 273 1.10 5.96 1.67
CA GLY A 273 2.37 5.34 2.03
C GLY A 273 2.12 4.05 2.80
N VAL A 274 2.59 2.94 2.26
CA VAL A 274 2.34 1.59 2.79
C VAL A 274 3.60 0.90 3.30
N GLY A 275 4.63 1.66 3.63
CA GLY A 275 5.89 1.16 4.15
C GLY A 275 7.00 2.21 4.08
N GLU A 276 8.22 1.84 4.44
CA GLU A 276 9.37 2.77 4.54
C GLU A 276 10.16 2.95 3.23
N LYS A 277 10.10 1.98 2.33
CA LYS A 277 10.88 2.02 1.09
C LYS A 277 10.36 3.10 0.14
N LEU A 278 11.24 3.61 -0.72
CA LEU A 278 10.88 4.62 -1.72
C LEU A 278 9.82 4.13 -2.73
N ASP A 279 9.67 2.82 -2.88
CA ASP A 279 8.67 2.21 -3.76
C ASP A 279 7.33 1.93 -3.05
N ASP A 280 7.26 2.15 -1.72
CA ASP A 280 6.06 1.93 -0.92
C ASP A 280 5.13 3.17 -0.95
N LEU A 281 4.76 3.60 -2.14
CA LEU A 281 3.73 4.60 -2.41
C LEU A 281 2.74 4.02 -3.42
N GLU A 282 1.48 4.05 -3.08
CA GLU A 282 0.39 3.55 -3.93
C GLU A 282 -0.61 4.67 -4.23
N VAL A 283 -1.23 4.63 -5.41
CA VAL A 283 -2.41 5.44 -5.71
C VAL A 283 -3.55 4.96 -4.80
N PHE A 284 -4.29 5.89 -4.23
CA PHE A 284 -5.43 5.53 -3.38
C PHE A 284 -6.61 5.07 -4.23
N HIS A 285 -7.04 3.84 -4.04
CA HIS A 285 -8.19 3.24 -4.69
C HIS A 285 -9.30 2.97 -3.66
N PRO A 286 -10.37 3.78 -3.62
CA PRO A 286 -11.45 3.65 -2.64
C PRO A 286 -12.09 2.26 -2.60
N ASP A 287 -12.33 1.67 -3.76
CA ASP A 287 -12.92 0.34 -3.94
C ASP A 287 -12.05 -0.77 -3.33
N ARG A 288 -10.73 -0.71 -3.55
CA ARG A 288 -9.77 -1.67 -2.98
C ARG A 288 -9.66 -1.52 -1.47
N MET A 289 -9.68 -0.27 -0.97
CA MET A 289 -9.66 0.01 0.46
C MET A 289 -10.94 -0.48 1.15
N ALA A 290 -12.12 -0.27 0.55
CA ALA A 290 -13.38 -0.81 1.06
C ALA A 290 -13.33 -2.34 1.15
N ASN A 291 -12.82 -3.01 0.12
CA ASN A 291 -12.64 -4.45 0.12
C ASN A 291 -11.68 -4.93 1.22
N ARG A 292 -10.55 -4.23 1.43
CA ARG A 292 -9.60 -4.54 2.53
C ARG A 292 -10.27 -4.39 3.90
N ILE A 293 -11.01 -3.29 4.12
CA ILE A 293 -11.75 -3.02 5.36
C ILE A 293 -12.79 -4.11 5.64
N LEU A 294 -13.44 -4.67 4.62
CA LEU A 294 -14.42 -5.74 4.77
C LEU A 294 -13.80 -7.16 4.83
N GLY A 295 -12.47 -7.26 4.81
CA GLY A 295 -11.76 -8.55 4.81
C GLY A 295 -11.99 -9.38 3.54
N MET A 296 -12.39 -8.73 2.43
CA MET A 296 -12.63 -9.38 1.13
C MET A 296 -11.35 -9.52 0.30
N GLY A 297 -10.24 -8.96 0.78
CA GLY A 297 -8.94 -8.95 0.09
C GLY A 297 -8.86 -7.90 -1.02
N ASP A 298 -7.67 -7.79 -1.60
CA ASP A 298 -7.38 -6.86 -2.69
C ASP A 298 -6.64 -7.58 -3.81
N MET A 299 -7.37 -8.37 -4.57
CA MET A 299 -6.82 -9.18 -5.67
C MET A 299 -6.26 -8.31 -6.82
N LEU A 300 -6.84 -7.13 -7.06
CA LEU A 300 -6.37 -6.25 -8.13
C LEU A 300 -5.01 -5.66 -7.82
N SER A 301 -4.80 -5.14 -6.61
CA SER A 301 -3.47 -4.67 -6.18
C SER A 301 -2.43 -5.79 -6.18
N LEU A 302 -2.83 -7.02 -5.83
CA LEU A 302 -1.96 -8.18 -5.90
C LEU A 302 -1.51 -8.47 -7.34
N ILE A 303 -2.45 -8.44 -8.29
CA ILE A 303 -2.18 -8.66 -9.72
C ILE A 303 -1.28 -7.54 -10.25
N GLU A 304 -1.56 -6.28 -9.94
CA GLU A 304 -0.74 -5.13 -10.38
C GLU A 304 0.69 -5.20 -9.81
N LYS A 305 0.85 -5.52 -8.53
CA LYS A 305 2.19 -5.73 -7.93
C LYS A 305 2.92 -6.89 -8.59
N ALA A 306 2.21 -7.97 -8.90
CA ALA A 306 2.78 -9.09 -9.63
C ALA A 306 3.24 -8.67 -11.04
N GLN A 307 2.44 -7.87 -11.75
CA GLN A 307 2.78 -7.37 -13.08
C GLN A 307 3.96 -6.39 -13.07
N GLN A 308 4.06 -5.52 -12.07
CA GLN A 308 5.18 -4.57 -11.93
C GLN A 308 6.51 -5.25 -11.59
N THR A 309 6.47 -6.37 -10.89
CA THR A 309 7.67 -7.12 -10.46
C THR A 309 8.09 -8.20 -11.44
N GLN A 310 7.21 -8.59 -12.36
CA GLN A 310 7.52 -9.59 -13.37
C GLN A 310 8.10 -8.93 -14.63
N ASP A 311 9.37 -9.29 -14.92
CA ASP A 311 9.89 -9.27 -16.26
C ASP A 311 9.05 -10.30 -17.04
N VAL A 312 8.11 -9.86 -17.87
CA VAL A 312 7.12 -10.71 -18.56
C VAL A 312 7.81 -11.86 -19.29
N LYS A 313 8.99 -11.60 -19.88
CA LYS A 313 9.82 -12.63 -20.53
C LYS A 313 10.31 -13.70 -19.55
N LYS A 314 10.74 -13.31 -18.34
CA LYS A 314 11.18 -14.29 -17.32
C LYS A 314 10.02 -15.12 -16.77
N ALA A 315 8.83 -14.52 -16.65
CA ALA A 315 7.63 -15.24 -16.21
C ALA A 315 7.21 -16.29 -17.25
N GLU A 316 7.23 -15.94 -18.55
CA GLU A 316 6.97 -16.88 -19.63
C GLU A 316 8.02 -17.98 -19.70
N GLU A 317 9.30 -17.65 -19.58
CA GLU A 317 10.40 -18.64 -19.54
C GLU A 317 10.25 -19.59 -18.34
N THR A 318 9.92 -19.07 -17.15
CA THR A 318 9.72 -19.89 -15.95
C THR A 318 8.49 -20.78 -16.11
N ALA A 319 7.39 -20.28 -16.68
CA ALA A 319 6.21 -21.07 -16.98
C ALA A 319 6.50 -22.18 -18.01
N GLN A 320 7.25 -21.89 -19.06
CA GLN A 320 7.70 -22.89 -20.05
C GLN A 320 8.64 -23.92 -19.42
N ARG A 321 9.55 -23.52 -18.53
CA ARG A 321 10.45 -24.46 -17.80
C ARG A 321 9.65 -25.34 -16.84
N LEU A 322 8.64 -24.79 -16.17
CA LEU A 322 7.71 -25.53 -15.33
C LEU A 322 6.93 -26.59 -16.14
N MET A 323 6.38 -26.19 -17.30
CA MET A 323 5.66 -27.08 -18.21
C MET A 323 6.58 -28.13 -18.85
N SER A 324 7.85 -27.81 -19.07
CA SER A 324 8.83 -28.74 -19.69
C SER A 324 9.52 -29.67 -18.69
N ASN A 325 9.15 -29.70 -17.41
CA ASN A 325 9.82 -30.45 -16.34
C ASN A 325 11.31 -30.08 -16.11
N LYS A 326 11.70 -28.86 -16.46
CA LYS A 326 13.06 -28.33 -16.29
C LYS A 326 13.18 -27.42 -15.05
N PHE A 327 12.18 -27.42 -14.16
CA PHE A 327 12.19 -26.64 -12.91
C PHE A 327 13.33 -27.13 -11.99
N ASP A 328 14.23 -26.22 -11.62
CA ASP A 328 15.40 -26.50 -10.78
C ASP A 328 15.46 -25.58 -9.55
N MET A 329 16.57 -25.66 -8.78
CA MET A 329 16.75 -24.85 -7.57
C MET A 329 17.03 -23.37 -7.89
N ASN A 330 17.46 -23.01 -9.12
CA ASN A 330 17.59 -21.61 -9.51
C ASN A 330 16.21 -20.99 -9.72
N ASP A 331 15.29 -21.70 -10.36
CA ASP A 331 13.91 -21.25 -10.54
C ASP A 331 13.23 -21.03 -9.18
N MET A 332 13.51 -21.90 -8.20
CA MET A 332 13.01 -21.74 -6.83
C MET A 332 13.60 -20.50 -6.13
N LEU A 333 14.89 -20.23 -6.33
CA LEU A 333 15.56 -19.04 -5.80
C LEU A 333 14.99 -17.76 -6.39
N ASP A 334 14.77 -17.75 -7.71
CA ASP A 334 14.18 -16.62 -8.42
C ASP A 334 12.76 -16.33 -7.91
N GLN A 335 11.95 -17.36 -7.65
CA GLN A 335 10.62 -17.20 -7.07
C GLN A 335 10.67 -16.61 -5.64
N PHE A 336 11.59 -17.05 -4.79
CA PHE A 336 11.77 -16.45 -3.47
C PHE A 336 12.20 -14.98 -3.56
N SER A 337 13.11 -14.65 -4.48
CA SER A 337 13.53 -13.27 -4.72
C SER A 337 12.38 -12.39 -5.18
N GLN A 338 11.51 -12.89 -6.07
CA GLN A 338 10.31 -12.19 -6.51
C GLN A 338 9.32 -11.97 -5.36
N MET A 339 9.05 -12.99 -4.54
CA MET A 339 8.19 -12.87 -3.37
C MET A 339 8.72 -11.83 -2.35
N LYS A 340 10.04 -11.78 -2.11
CA LYS A 340 10.64 -10.73 -1.27
C LYS A 340 10.45 -9.33 -1.85
N LYS A 341 10.58 -9.17 -3.17
CA LYS A 341 10.34 -7.89 -3.88
C LYS A 341 8.87 -7.45 -3.82
N MET A 342 7.93 -8.38 -3.77
CA MET A 342 6.49 -8.11 -3.65
C MET A 342 6.04 -7.74 -2.21
N GLY A 343 6.97 -7.52 -1.28
CA GLY A 343 6.67 -7.14 0.10
C GLY A 343 6.64 -8.32 1.07
N GLY A 344 7.07 -9.51 0.65
CA GLY A 344 7.09 -10.74 1.46
C GLY A 344 5.73 -11.41 1.58
N ILE A 345 5.70 -12.57 2.26
CA ILE A 345 4.47 -13.38 2.40
C ILE A 345 3.39 -12.66 3.20
N GLY A 346 3.76 -11.88 4.23
CA GLY A 346 2.80 -11.14 5.05
C GLY A 346 1.98 -10.13 4.23
N ALA A 347 2.63 -9.39 3.34
CA ALA A 347 1.94 -8.43 2.46
C ALA A 347 1.01 -9.15 1.46
N LEU A 348 1.45 -10.29 0.90
CA LEU A 348 0.66 -11.08 -0.03
C LEU A 348 -0.58 -11.69 0.65
N LEU A 349 -0.43 -12.24 1.87
CA LEU A 349 -1.56 -12.78 2.64
C LEU A 349 -2.58 -11.70 2.97
N GLY A 350 -2.15 -10.48 3.33
CA GLY A 350 -3.06 -9.37 3.62
C GLY A 350 -3.92 -8.93 2.42
N MET A 351 -3.48 -9.23 1.19
CA MET A 351 -4.22 -8.94 -0.05
C MET A 351 -5.17 -10.06 -0.47
N MET A 352 -5.00 -11.27 0.08
CA MET A 352 -5.87 -12.41 -0.24
C MET A 352 -7.16 -12.42 0.60
N PRO A 353 -8.30 -12.85 0.03
CA PRO A 353 -9.54 -12.99 0.79
C PRO A 353 -9.36 -13.96 1.97
N GLY A 354 -9.59 -13.49 3.20
CA GLY A 354 -9.42 -14.29 4.41
C GLY A 354 -7.98 -14.52 4.86
N GLY A 355 -7.01 -13.91 4.21
CA GLY A 355 -5.57 -14.00 4.56
C GLY A 355 -5.24 -13.41 5.94
N ASN A 356 -6.05 -12.48 6.44
CA ASN A 356 -5.93 -11.90 7.79
C ASN A 356 -6.14 -12.94 8.92
N LYS A 357 -6.62 -14.15 8.61
CA LYS A 357 -6.78 -15.23 9.61
C LYS A 357 -5.52 -16.05 9.81
N ILE A 358 -4.51 -15.86 8.96
CA ILE A 358 -3.22 -16.52 9.05
C ILE A 358 -2.27 -15.49 9.68
N ASN A 359 -1.88 -15.72 10.94
CA ASN A 359 -0.90 -14.84 11.58
C ASN A 359 0.39 -14.86 10.77
N ALA A 360 0.82 -13.68 10.32
CA ALA A 360 2.11 -13.55 9.63
C ALA A 360 3.28 -14.01 10.51
N ASP A 361 3.11 -13.93 11.83
CA ASP A 361 4.08 -14.42 12.84
C ASP A 361 4.16 -15.96 12.90
N ASP A 362 3.11 -16.68 12.47
CA ASP A 362 3.13 -18.14 12.36
C ASP A 362 3.93 -18.63 11.13
N ILE A 363 4.27 -17.72 10.22
CA ILE A 363 5.10 -18.01 9.06
C ILE A 363 6.55 -17.69 9.45
N ASP A 364 7.31 -18.73 9.73
CA ASP A 364 8.72 -18.60 10.07
C ASP A 364 9.53 -18.03 8.88
N THR A 365 9.58 -16.68 8.80
CA THR A 365 10.37 -15.95 7.79
C THR A 365 11.86 -16.35 7.88
N LYS A 366 12.36 -16.72 9.06
CA LYS A 366 13.70 -17.22 9.26
C LYS A 366 13.90 -18.56 8.53
N GLN A 367 12.85 -19.36 8.38
CA GLN A 367 12.93 -20.62 7.64
C GLN A 367 13.13 -20.37 6.14
N MET A 368 12.52 -19.31 5.59
CA MET A 368 12.76 -18.93 4.18
C MET A 368 14.17 -18.40 3.95
N ASP A 369 14.69 -17.58 4.86
CA ASP A 369 16.07 -17.09 4.79
C ASP A 369 17.07 -18.24 4.86
N ARG A 370 16.79 -19.25 5.70
CA ARG A 370 17.61 -20.49 5.78
C ARG A 370 17.56 -21.28 4.46
N ILE A 371 16.37 -21.43 3.85
CA ILE A 371 16.24 -22.12 2.56
C ILE A 371 17.03 -21.38 1.47
N GLU A 372 16.92 -20.06 1.41
CA GLU A 372 17.68 -19.23 0.47
C GLU A 372 19.19 -19.40 0.69
N ALA A 373 19.66 -19.33 1.92
CA ALA A 373 21.08 -19.54 2.26
C ALA A 373 21.59 -20.91 1.84
N ILE A 374 20.78 -21.98 2.03
CA ILE A 374 21.11 -23.33 1.60
C ILE A 374 21.27 -23.39 0.07
N ILE A 375 20.32 -22.82 -0.68
CA ILE A 375 20.37 -22.80 -2.15
C ILE A 375 21.58 -21.98 -2.65
N LEU A 376 21.84 -20.82 -2.03
CA LEU A 376 23.00 -19.99 -2.38
C LEU A 376 24.32 -20.68 -2.12
N SER A 377 24.41 -21.56 -1.13
CA SER A 377 25.59 -22.35 -0.79
C SER A 377 25.83 -23.55 -1.75
N MET A 378 24.87 -23.85 -2.63
CA MET A 378 25.03 -24.85 -3.68
C MET A 378 25.79 -24.26 -4.87
N THR A 379 26.58 -25.10 -5.55
CA THR A 379 27.18 -24.76 -6.85
C THR A 379 26.12 -24.67 -7.94
N LYS A 380 26.42 -23.99 -9.05
CA LYS A 380 25.50 -23.92 -10.22
C LYS A 380 25.06 -25.30 -10.73
N ALA A 381 25.98 -26.28 -10.74
CA ALA A 381 25.69 -27.65 -11.16
C ALA A 381 24.75 -28.37 -10.16
N GLU A 382 24.92 -28.15 -8.86
CA GLU A 382 24.05 -28.72 -7.82
C GLU A 382 22.65 -28.11 -7.82
N ARG A 383 22.52 -26.81 -8.11
CA ARG A 383 21.22 -26.16 -8.26
C ARG A 383 20.48 -26.69 -9.50
N ALA A 384 21.19 -26.86 -10.63
CA ALA A 384 20.58 -27.38 -11.87
C ALA A 384 20.20 -28.86 -11.75
N LYS A 385 20.98 -29.65 -10.99
CA LYS A 385 20.74 -31.10 -10.85
C LYS A 385 20.93 -31.57 -9.40
N PRO A 386 19.93 -31.35 -8.53
CA PRO A 386 20.04 -31.68 -7.10
C PRO A 386 20.32 -33.15 -6.79
N SER A 387 20.11 -34.05 -7.74
CA SER A 387 20.40 -35.48 -7.59
C SER A 387 21.89 -35.82 -7.47
N ILE A 388 22.81 -34.90 -7.80
CA ILE A 388 24.24 -35.10 -7.64
C ILE A 388 24.75 -34.81 -6.22
N ILE A 389 23.88 -34.31 -5.33
CA ILE A 389 24.25 -33.90 -3.97
C ILE A 389 24.38 -35.15 -3.09
N ASN A 390 25.63 -35.60 -2.91
CA ASN A 390 26.01 -36.70 -2.05
C ASN A 390 26.20 -36.25 -0.56
N PRO A 391 26.43 -37.15 0.39
CA PRO A 391 26.58 -36.78 1.80
C PRO A 391 27.70 -35.79 2.09
N GLN A 392 28.85 -35.83 1.38
CA GLN A 392 29.95 -34.87 1.56
C GLN A 392 29.51 -33.46 1.10
N ARG A 393 28.82 -33.36 -0.02
CA ARG A 393 28.28 -32.09 -0.54
C ARG A 393 27.22 -31.50 0.39
N LYS A 394 26.36 -32.34 1.01
CA LYS A 394 25.37 -31.90 2.00
C LYS A 394 26.06 -31.27 3.22
N ARG A 395 27.16 -31.85 3.73
CA ARG A 395 27.93 -31.28 4.85
C ARG A 395 28.53 -29.91 4.46
N ARG A 396 29.12 -29.82 3.25
CA ARG A 396 29.68 -28.57 2.74
C ARG A 396 28.61 -27.48 2.61
N ILE A 397 27.45 -27.83 2.05
CA ILE A 397 26.32 -26.90 1.85
C ILE A 397 25.81 -26.44 3.22
N ALA A 398 25.61 -27.34 4.17
CA ALA A 398 25.18 -27.01 5.52
C ALA A 398 26.18 -26.07 6.24
N ALA A 399 27.47 -26.36 6.16
CA ALA A 399 28.53 -25.51 6.75
C ALA A 399 28.53 -24.11 6.07
N GLY A 400 28.38 -24.02 4.74
CA GLY A 400 28.40 -22.76 4.00
C GLY A 400 27.15 -21.91 4.22
N SER A 401 26.01 -22.50 4.58
CA SER A 401 24.74 -21.81 4.83
C SER A 401 24.49 -21.51 6.33
N GLY A 402 25.37 -21.97 7.22
CA GLY A 402 25.14 -21.84 8.67
C GLY A 402 23.93 -22.65 9.16
N THR A 403 23.59 -23.75 8.46
CA THR A 403 22.44 -24.62 8.78
C THR A 403 22.90 -26.05 9.08
N GLU A 404 21.97 -26.91 9.48
CA GLU A 404 22.26 -28.31 9.72
C GLU A 404 22.06 -29.19 8.47
N VAL A 405 22.77 -30.35 8.44
CA VAL A 405 22.58 -31.34 7.36
C VAL A 405 21.10 -31.79 7.26
N GLN A 406 20.40 -31.76 8.38
CA GLN A 406 18.97 -32.10 8.45
C GLN A 406 18.11 -31.10 7.63
N ASP A 407 18.45 -29.80 7.68
CA ASP A 407 17.74 -28.76 6.93
C ASP A 407 17.97 -28.92 5.42
N VAL A 408 19.20 -29.20 5.02
CA VAL A 408 19.52 -29.54 3.61
C VAL A 408 18.74 -30.77 3.15
N ASN A 409 18.63 -31.80 3.96
CA ASN A 409 17.86 -33.01 3.64
C ASN A 409 16.35 -32.70 3.54
N ARG A 410 15.84 -31.82 4.40
CA ARG A 410 14.42 -31.39 4.39
C ARG A 410 14.11 -30.66 3.08
N LEU A 411 14.94 -29.69 2.70
CA LEU A 411 14.80 -28.95 1.47
C LEU A 411 14.83 -29.87 0.23
N LEU A 412 15.79 -30.78 0.14
CA LEU A 412 15.90 -31.71 -0.97
C LEU A 412 14.67 -32.63 -1.08
N ARG A 413 14.12 -33.10 0.05
CA ARG A 413 12.88 -33.89 0.06
C ARG A 413 11.67 -33.08 -0.39
N GLN A 414 11.52 -31.84 0.09
CA GLN A 414 10.44 -30.95 -0.31
C GLN A 414 10.49 -30.66 -1.82
N PHE A 415 11.67 -30.37 -2.34
CA PHE A 415 11.87 -30.17 -3.77
C PHE A 415 11.50 -31.41 -4.59
N GLN A 416 11.90 -32.60 -4.16
CA GLN A 416 11.54 -33.84 -4.82
C GLN A 416 10.04 -34.12 -4.80
N GLN A 417 9.35 -33.84 -3.67
CA GLN A 417 7.89 -33.98 -3.56
C GLN A 417 7.18 -33.01 -4.50
N MET A 418 7.60 -31.74 -4.52
CA MET A 418 7.07 -30.73 -5.42
C MET A 418 7.25 -31.14 -6.90
N SER A 419 8.45 -31.57 -7.26
CA SER A 419 8.75 -32.06 -8.61
C SER A 419 7.89 -33.27 -9.02
N LYS A 420 7.60 -34.18 -8.07
CA LYS A 420 6.69 -35.32 -8.31
C LYS A 420 5.25 -34.85 -8.51
N MET A 421 4.76 -33.93 -7.68
CA MET A 421 3.40 -33.37 -7.82
C MET A 421 3.22 -32.66 -9.15
N MET A 422 4.19 -31.87 -9.59
CA MET A 422 4.16 -31.22 -10.91
C MET A 422 4.10 -32.21 -12.05
N LYS A 423 4.86 -33.31 -11.98
CA LYS A 423 4.80 -34.42 -12.97
C LYS A 423 3.42 -35.08 -13.01
N GLN A 424 2.78 -35.25 -11.87
CA GLN A 424 1.42 -35.83 -11.78
C GLN A 424 0.35 -34.87 -12.32
N ALA A 425 0.46 -33.56 -12.00
CA ALA A 425 -0.44 -32.52 -12.52
C ALA A 425 -0.45 -32.50 -14.06
N LYS A 426 0.73 -32.67 -14.68
CA LYS A 426 0.84 -32.76 -16.14
C LYS A 426 0.18 -34.01 -16.72
N LYS A 427 0.24 -35.15 -16.03
CA LYS A 427 -0.37 -36.42 -16.52
C LYS A 427 -1.90 -36.41 -16.40
N ASN A 428 -2.49 -35.71 -15.43
CA ASN A 428 -3.94 -35.66 -15.21
C ASN A 428 -4.41 -34.27 -14.73
N PRO A 429 -4.54 -33.27 -15.63
CA PRO A 429 -4.92 -31.90 -15.27
C PRO A 429 -6.29 -31.79 -14.59
N LYS A 430 -7.28 -32.58 -15.06
CA LYS A 430 -8.66 -32.58 -14.50
C LYS A 430 -8.77 -33.17 -13.08
N ALA A 431 -7.92 -34.14 -12.75
CA ALA A 431 -7.89 -34.72 -11.39
C ALA A 431 -7.17 -33.80 -10.39
N PHE A 432 -6.21 -33.02 -10.85
CA PHE A 432 -5.47 -32.07 -10.04
C PHE A 432 -6.34 -30.86 -9.66
N GLY A 433 -7.11 -30.27 -10.60
CA GLY A 433 -8.04 -29.17 -10.33
C GLY A 433 -9.10 -29.53 -9.29
N ARG A 434 -9.69 -30.75 -9.37
CA ARG A 434 -10.66 -31.25 -8.37
C ARG A 434 -10.08 -31.39 -6.95
N ARG A 435 -8.78 -31.68 -6.81
CA ARG A 435 -8.13 -31.90 -5.50
C ARG A 435 -7.76 -30.60 -4.79
N PHE A 436 -7.65 -29.50 -5.54
CA PHE A 436 -7.28 -28.18 -5.02
C PHE A 436 -8.38 -27.12 -5.17
N GLY A 437 -9.62 -27.52 -5.55
CA GLY A 437 -10.77 -26.61 -5.61
C GLY A 437 -10.72 -25.56 -6.72
N LEU A 438 -9.98 -25.86 -7.80
CA LEU A 438 -9.89 -25.03 -9.02
C LEU A 438 -10.77 -25.61 -10.13
#